data_3e095079b9e84bb420991395f31fde26
#
_entry.id   3e095079b9e84bb420991395f31fde26
#
_cell.length_a   1.000
_cell.length_b   1.000
_cell.length_c   1.000
_cell.angle_alpha   90.00
_cell.angle_beta   90.00
_cell.angle_gamma   90.00
#
_symmetry.space_group_name_H-M   'P 1'
#
loop_
_entity.id
_entity.type
_entity.pdbx_description
1 polymer ?
#
loop_
_entity_poly.entity_id
_entity_poly.type
_entity_poly.pdbx_seq_one_letter_code
_entity_poly.pdbx_strand_id
1 'polypeptide(L)'
;NKNDSTNNYVTFTTKFGSIYNEFVPLEEFKMKKVPHGVAHFLEHKVFVQKEGLQPEEFFSKSGALCNAYTTFKNTTYLFSGPNNLKENILYLLDYVQEPYFTEENVESEKGIITQEIHMCDDNPTDVLYEYIRKNSFYNNPFKDSIIGTTNDINKITKDILYECYNTFY
;
A
#
# COMPACT_ATOMS: atom_id res chain seq x y z
N ASN A 1 11.64 25.48 5.74
CA ASN A 1 13.03 25.40 6.13
C ASN A 1 13.20 25.92 7.54
N LYS A 2 13.22 25.07 8.52
CA LYS A 2 13.66 25.45 9.85
C LYS A 2 14.94 24.70 10.14
N ASN A 3 15.99 25.48 10.27
CA ASN A 3 17.37 25.05 10.38
C ASN A 3 17.70 24.28 11.67
N ASP A 4 16.71 24.00 12.51
CA ASP A 4 16.88 23.33 13.80
C ASP A 4 16.34 21.89 13.83
N SER A 5 15.78 21.39 12.72
CA SER A 5 15.36 20.00 12.64
C SER A 5 16.54 19.12 12.25
N THR A 6 16.89 18.19 13.12
CA THR A 6 17.93 17.19 12.87
C THR A 6 17.39 15.95 12.15
N ASN A 7 16.10 15.94 11.84
CA ASN A 7 15.44 14.80 11.21
C ASN A 7 14.72 15.19 9.92
N ASN A 8 14.87 14.39 8.88
CA ASN A 8 14.16 14.54 7.62
C ASN A 8 12.94 13.63 7.61
N TYR A 9 11.85 14.10 7.01
CA TYR A 9 10.65 13.29 6.77
C TYR A 9 10.28 13.46 5.30
N VAL A 10 10.28 12.36 4.54
CA VAL A 10 10.07 12.36 3.09
C VAL A 10 8.97 11.36 2.76
N THR A 11 8.06 11.76 1.89
CA THR A 11 6.94 10.93 1.42
C THR A 11 6.89 10.88 -0.09
N PHE A 12 6.57 9.71 -0.63
CA PHE A 12 6.06 9.50 -1.98
C PHE A 12 4.61 9.05 -1.86
N THR A 13 3.69 9.74 -2.53
CA THR A 13 2.26 9.43 -2.42
C THR A 13 1.63 9.27 -3.80
N THR A 14 0.98 8.15 -4.03
CA THR A 14 0.16 7.90 -5.21
C THR A 14 -1.32 8.13 -4.91
N LYS A 15 -2.08 8.58 -5.91
CA LYS A 15 -3.55 8.75 -5.83
C LYS A 15 -4.28 7.42 -6.05
N PHE A 16 -3.84 6.39 -5.36
CA PHE A 16 -4.47 5.08 -5.36
C PHE A 16 -4.74 4.64 -3.93
N GLY A 17 -5.99 4.51 -3.55
CA GLY A 17 -6.46 4.08 -2.24
C GLY A 17 -7.65 3.14 -2.39
N SER A 18 -8.22 2.69 -1.28
CA SER A 18 -9.22 1.60 -1.27
C SER A 18 -10.53 1.91 -2.01
N ILE A 19 -10.84 3.18 -2.28
CA ILE A 19 -12.07 3.56 -3.02
C ILE A 19 -11.92 3.46 -4.54
N TYR A 20 -10.71 3.27 -5.06
CA TYR A 20 -10.45 3.20 -6.51
C TYR A 20 -10.43 1.75 -7.01
N ASN A 21 -11.41 0.96 -6.62
CA ASN A 21 -11.58 -0.42 -7.07
C ASN A 21 -12.39 -0.57 -8.36
N GLU A 22 -12.87 0.53 -8.94
CA GLU A 22 -13.48 0.60 -10.28
C GLU A 22 -12.80 1.74 -11.05
N PHE A 23 -12.13 1.39 -12.16
CA PHE A 23 -11.37 2.35 -12.97
C PHE A 23 -11.25 1.87 -14.42
N VAL A 24 -10.81 2.75 -15.30
CA VAL A 24 -10.40 2.39 -16.66
C VAL A 24 -8.88 2.30 -16.67
N PRO A 25 -8.28 1.12 -16.90
CA PRO A 25 -6.83 0.97 -16.99
C PRO A 25 -6.22 1.82 -18.09
N LEU A 26 -4.92 2.15 -17.97
CA LEU A 26 -4.18 2.79 -19.05
C LEU A 26 -4.28 1.95 -20.33
N GLU A 27 -4.46 2.65 -21.46
CA GLU A 27 -4.58 2.05 -22.79
C GLU A 27 -5.83 1.17 -23.02
N GLU A 28 -6.77 1.14 -22.07
CA GLU A 28 -8.05 0.46 -22.22
C GLU A 28 -9.23 1.46 -22.29
N PHE A 29 -10.37 0.99 -22.78
CA PHE A 29 -11.59 1.80 -22.94
C PHE A 29 -12.76 1.28 -22.11
N LYS A 30 -12.51 0.24 -21.29
CA LYS A 30 -13.54 -0.40 -20.48
C LYS A 30 -13.25 -0.26 -19.00
N MET A 31 -14.30 0.03 -18.25
CA MET A 31 -14.29 0.00 -16.80
C MET A 31 -13.95 -1.41 -16.32
N LYS A 32 -12.99 -1.53 -15.43
CA LYS A 32 -12.69 -2.75 -14.68
C LYS A 32 -13.01 -2.57 -13.22
N LYS A 33 -13.34 -3.67 -12.59
CA LYS A 33 -13.52 -3.76 -11.16
C LYS A 33 -12.52 -4.76 -10.60
N VAL A 34 -11.77 -4.31 -9.61
CA VAL A 34 -10.80 -5.14 -8.88
C VAL A 34 -11.30 -5.43 -7.46
N PRO A 35 -10.81 -6.50 -6.81
CA PRO A 35 -11.17 -6.82 -5.43
C PRO A 35 -10.86 -5.66 -4.46
N HIS A 36 -11.63 -5.56 -3.38
CA HIS A 36 -11.28 -4.66 -2.29
C HIS A 36 -9.95 -5.09 -1.66
N GLY A 37 -9.22 -4.14 -1.06
CA GLY A 37 -7.91 -4.40 -0.46
C GLY A 37 -6.73 -4.38 -1.43
N VAL A 38 -6.95 -4.27 -2.76
CA VAL A 38 -5.85 -4.29 -3.74
C VAL A 38 -4.85 -3.15 -3.55
N ALA A 39 -5.29 -1.95 -3.12
CA ALA A 39 -4.38 -0.83 -2.85
C ALA A 39 -3.47 -1.12 -1.65
N HIS A 40 -4.01 -1.69 -0.58
CA HIS A 40 -3.26 -2.13 0.59
C HIS A 40 -2.34 -3.31 0.25
N PHE A 41 -2.80 -4.25 -0.56
CA PHE A 41 -1.96 -5.35 -1.05
C PHE A 41 -0.75 -4.83 -1.84
N LEU A 42 -0.95 -3.84 -2.72
CA LEU A 42 0.14 -3.19 -3.44
C LEU A 42 1.12 -2.48 -2.50
N GLU A 43 0.63 -1.84 -1.44
CA GLU A 43 1.49 -1.25 -0.42
C GLU A 43 2.51 -2.26 0.11
N HIS A 44 2.06 -3.43 0.53
CA HIS A 44 2.93 -4.52 1.00
C HIS A 44 3.89 -4.99 -0.10
N LYS A 45 3.39 -5.16 -1.32
CA LYS A 45 4.19 -5.76 -2.40
C LYS A 45 5.26 -4.84 -2.97
N VAL A 46 5.09 -3.54 -2.92
CA VAL A 46 6.10 -2.58 -3.37
C VAL A 46 7.35 -2.61 -2.49
N PHE A 47 7.25 -3.02 -1.23
CA PHE A 47 8.42 -3.24 -0.36
C PHE A 47 9.26 -4.46 -0.77
N VAL A 48 8.73 -5.40 -1.53
CA VAL A 48 9.45 -6.60 -1.95
C VAL A 48 10.28 -6.31 -3.18
N GLN A 49 11.60 -6.29 -3.02
CA GLN A 49 12.54 -6.06 -4.11
C GLN A 49 13.08 -7.38 -4.67
N LYS A 50 13.30 -7.41 -5.99
CA LYS A 50 13.86 -8.58 -6.69
C LYS A 50 15.31 -8.84 -6.28
N GLU A 51 16.09 -7.80 -6.22
CA GLU A 51 17.53 -7.83 -5.96
C GLU A 51 17.91 -6.69 -5.00
N GLY A 52 19.07 -6.83 -4.37
CA GLY A 52 19.57 -5.81 -3.46
C GLY A 52 19.03 -5.89 -2.04
N LEU A 53 19.14 -4.78 -1.32
CA LEU A 53 18.65 -4.66 0.04
C LEU A 53 17.16 -4.40 0.06
N GLN A 54 16.47 -5.03 1.00
CA GLN A 54 15.09 -4.65 1.27
C GLN A 54 15.03 -3.23 1.87
N PRO A 55 13.93 -2.48 1.67
CA PRO A 55 13.83 -1.10 2.12
C PRO A 55 14.18 -0.89 3.60
N GLU A 56 13.70 -1.73 4.50
CA GLU A 56 13.99 -1.62 5.93
C GLU A 56 15.49 -1.75 6.22
N GLU A 57 16.16 -2.68 5.54
CA GLU A 57 17.60 -2.89 5.70
C GLU A 57 18.41 -1.71 5.13
N PHE A 58 17.98 -1.18 3.98
CA PHE A 58 18.64 -0.02 3.37
C PHE A 58 18.56 1.21 4.27
N PHE A 59 17.35 1.59 4.68
CA PHE A 59 17.13 2.78 5.48
C PHE A 59 17.77 2.69 6.87
N SER A 60 17.77 1.51 7.48
CA SER A 60 18.39 1.31 8.80
C SER A 60 19.89 1.63 8.83
N LYS A 61 20.61 1.44 7.71
CA LYS A 61 22.06 1.76 7.61
C LYS A 61 22.34 3.26 7.76
N SER A 62 21.39 4.12 7.42
CA SER A 62 21.50 5.57 7.62
C SER A 62 20.87 6.05 8.92
N GLY A 63 20.36 5.14 9.75
CA GLY A 63 19.58 5.46 10.95
C GLY A 63 18.18 5.99 10.63
N ALA A 64 17.69 5.75 9.42
CA ALA A 64 16.34 6.10 9.02
C ALA A 64 15.38 4.91 9.23
N LEU A 65 14.11 5.24 9.44
CA LEU A 65 13.00 4.30 9.47
C LEU A 65 12.14 4.54 8.25
N CYS A 66 11.76 3.48 7.55
CA CYS A 66 10.76 3.53 6.48
C CYS A 66 9.42 2.98 6.96
N ASN A 67 8.37 3.39 6.28
CA ASN A 67 7.02 2.91 6.51
C ASN A 67 6.16 3.17 5.26
N ALA A 68 4.97 2.59 5.24
CA ALA A 68 3.92 2.97 4.30
C ALA A 68 2.56 2.90 4.97
N TYR A 69 1.57 3.47 4.33
CA TYR A 69 0.18 3.34 4.74
C TYR A 69 -0.76 3.59 3.56
N THR A 70 -1.86 2.87 3.56
CA THR A 70 -2.96 3.04 2.61
C THR A 70 -4.15 3.70 3.30
N THR A 71 -4.72 4.68 2.62
CA THR A 71 -5.96 5.35 3.03
C THR A 71 -7.08 5.04 2.03
N PHE A 72 -8.23 5.65 2.22
CA PHE A 72 -9.31 5.59 1.24
C PHE A 72 -8.92 6.18 -0.13
N LYS A 73 -8.06 7.20 -0.17
CA LYS A 73 -7.77 7.97 -1.38
C LYS A 73 -6.36 7.82 -1.93
N ASN A 74 -5.41 7.40 -1.12
CA ASN A 74 -4.01 7.34 -1.49
C ASN A 74 -3.24 6.26 -0.73
N THR A 75 -2.11 5.87 -1.31
CA THR A 75 -1.08 5.08 -0.65
C THR A 75 0.19 5.92 -0.58
N THR A 76 0.84 5.93 0.58
CA THR A 76 2.03 6.73 0.85
C THR A 76 3.15 5.84 1.34
N TYR A 77 4.32 5.99 0.75
CA TYR A 77 5.60 5.42 1.17
C TYR A 77 6.45 6.52 1.74
N LEU A 78 7.16 6.26 2.81
CA LEU A 78 7.91 7.31 3.50
C LEU A 78 9.18 6.77 4.17
N PHE A 79 10.09 7.69 4.42
CA PHE A 79 11.14 7.48 5.41
C PHE A 79 11.32 8.69 6.32
N SER A 80 11.87 8.44 7.50
CA SER A 80 12.25 9.47 8.46
C SER A 80 13.63 9.16 9.03
N GLY A 81 14.55 10.11 8.97
CA GLY A 81 15.91 9.90 9.47
C GLY A 81 16.79 11.12 9.35
N PRO A 82 17.90 11.17 10.12
CA PRO A 82 18.75 12.35 10.19
C PRO A 82 19.78 12.44 9.06
N ASN A 83 20.18 11.31 8.46
CA ASN A 83 21.33 11.22 7.58
C ASN A 83 20.98 10.81 6.15
N ASN A 84 21.93 10.97 5.23
CA ASN A 84 21.91 10.44 3.86
C ASN A 84 20.63 10.81 3.09
N LEU A 85 20.14 12.04 3.26
CA LEU A 85 18.86 12.47 2.68
C LEU A 85 18.77 12.20 1.17
N LYS A 86 19.83 12.53 0.42
CA LYS A 86 19.83 12.39 -1.04
C LYS A 86 19.75 10.91 -1.45
N GLU A 87 20.58 10.07 -0.86
CA GLU A 87 20.62 8.63 -1.15
C GLU A 87 19.31 7.95 -0.75
N ASN A 88 18.76 8.33 0.39
CA ASN A 88 17.46 7.83 0.86
C ASN A 88 16.30 8.24 -0.05
N ILE A 89 16.30 9.48 -0.59
CA ILE A 89 15.29 9.91 -1.57
C ILE A 89 15.41 9.12 -2.86
N LEU A 90 16.62 8.95 -3.39
CA LEU A 90 16.83 8.19 -4.62
C LEU A 90 16.36 6.74 -4.44
N TYR A 91 16.74 6.10 -3.35
CA TYR A 91 16.30 4.73 -3.07
C TYR A 91 14.77 4.63 -2.89
N LEU A 92 14.12 5.60 -2.20
CA LEU A 92 12.66 5.64 -2.11
C LEU A 92 12.00 5.68 -3.50
N LEU A 93 12.53 6.50 -4.39
CA LEU A 93 12.01 6.60 -5.76
C LEU A 93 12.29 5.33 -6.57
N ASP A 94 13.47 4.75 -6.42
CA ASP A 94 13.85 3.54 -7.15
C ASP A 94 12.94 2.37 -6.77
N TYR A 95 12.81 2.04 -5.48
CA TYR A 95 12.03 0.87 -5.09
C TYR A 95 10.53 1.02 -5.35
N VAL A 96 9.99 2.23 -5.30
CA VAL A 96 8.58 2.46 -5.63
C VAL A 96 8.32 2.32 -7.14
N GLN A 97 9.32 2.54 -7.99
CA GLN A 97 9.22 2.46 -9.45
C GLN A 97 9.60 1.09 -10.04
N GLU A 98 10.12 0.17 -9.24
CA GLU A 98 10.55 -1.15 -9.69
C GLU A 98 9.70 -2.28 -9.06
N PRO A 99 8.42 -2.42 -9.45
CA PRO A 99 7.54 -3.43 -8.88
C PRO A 99 8.00 -4.84 -9.24
N TYR A 100 8.03 -5.74 -8.27
CA TYR A 100 8.38 -7.14 -8.46
C TYR A 100 7.30 -8.07 -7.90
N PHE A 101 6.34 -8.43 -8.77
CA PHE A 101 5.24 -9.32 -8.42
C PHE A 101 5.38 -10.66 -9.15
N THR A 102 5.48 -11.75 -8.40
CA THR A 102 5.44 -13.13 -8.89
C THR A 102 4.24 -13.85 -8.31
N GLU A 103 3.84 -14.95 -8.93
CA GLU A 103 2.75 -15.76 -8.38
C GLU A 103 3.07 -16.23 -6.95
N GLU A 104 4.31 -16.66 -6.72
CA GLU A 104 4.76 -17.14 -5.43
C GLU A 104 4.72 -16.06 -4.35
N ASN A 105 5.28 -14.86 -4.63
CA ASN A 105 5.32 -13.80 -3.63
C ASN A 105 3.95 -13.16 -3.38
N VAL A 106 3.05 -13.20 -4.35
CA VAL A 106 1.65 -12.76 -4.18
C VAL A 106 0.88 -13.79 -3.34
N GLU A 107 1.06 -15.08 -3.60
CA GLU A 107 0.36 -16.12 -2.83
C GLU A 107 0.83 -16.14 -1.36
N SER A 108 2.12 -15.97 -1.12
CA SER A 108 2.67 -15.84 0.24
C SER A 108 2.07 -14.65 0.99
N GLU A 109 1.90 -13.51 0.33
CA GLU A 109 1.36 -12.29 0.95
C GLU A 109 -0.10 -12.42 1.37
N LYS A 110 -0.89 -13.21 0.65
CA LYS A 110 -2.30 -13.45 1.03
C LYS A 110 -2.45 -13.98 2.46
N GLY A 111 -1.52 -14.85 2.87
CA GLY A 111 -1.50 -15.38 4.24
C GLY A 111 -1.24 -14.28 5.28
N ILE A 112 -0.29 -13.41 5.01
CA ILE A 112 0.10 -12.29 5.89
C ILE A 112 -1.07 -11.31 6.04
N ILE A 113 -1.64 -10.85 4.94
CA ILE A 113 -2.77 -9.90 4.95
C ILE A 113 -4.02 -10.54 5.59
N THR A 114 -4.25 -11.84 5.38
CA THR A 114 -5.37 -12.54 6.04
C THR A 114 -5.20 -12.54 7.55
N GLN A 115 -3.99 -12.73 8.06
CA GLN A 115 -3.73 -12.62 9.51
C GLN A 115 -3.96 -11.20 10.02
N GLU A 116 -3.57 -10.18 9.26
CA GLU A 116 -3.83 -8.79 9.60
C GLU A 116 -5.34 -8.48 9.65
N ILE A 117 -6.11 -9.00 8.69
CA ILE A 117 -7.59 -8.89 8.73
C ILE A 117 -8.13 -9.48 10.04
N HIS A 118 -7.68 -10.67 10.44
CA HIS A 118 -8.14 -11.29 11.68
C HIS A 118 -7.73 -10.45 12.90
N MET A 119 -6.54 -9.84 12.91
CA MET A 119 -6.14 -8.93 14.00
C MET A 119 -7.06 -7.70 14.09
N CYS A 120 -7.47 -7.14 12.94
CA CYS A 120 -8.45 -6.05 12.91
C CYS A 120 -9.84 -6.51 13.40
N ASP A 121 -10.27 -7.71 13.00
CA ASP A 121 -11.55 -8.30 13.44
C ASP A 121 -11.59 -8.58 14.95
N ASP A 122 -10.45 -8.89 15.55
CA ASP A 122 -10.30 -9.12 16.98
C ASP A 122 -10.15 -7.82 17.81
N ASN A 123 -9.92 -6.68 17.15
CA ASN A 123 -9.76 -5.38 17.81
C ASN A 123 -11.12 -4.67 17.94
N PRO A 124 -11.66 -4.46 19.16
CA PRO A 124 -12.97 -3.83 19.36
C PRO A 124 -13.09 -2.42 18.76
N THR A 125 -11.97 -1.68 18.73
CA THR A 125 -11.95 -0.32 18.16
C THR A 125 -12.09 -0.35 16.65
N ASP A 126 -11.38 -1.25 15.97
CA ASP A 126 -11.45 -1.39 14.52
C ASP A 126 -12.83 -1.89 14.08
N VAL A 127 -13.37 -2.87 14.80
CA VAL A 127 -14.74 -3.37 14.63
C VAL A 127 -15.77 -2.24 14.80
N LEU A 128 -15.64 -1.41 15.82
CA LEU A 128 -16.53 -0.26 16.03
C LEU A 128 -16.48 0.71 14.84
N TYR A 129 -15.29 1.08 14.38
CA TYR A 129 -15.13 1.98 13.22
C TYR A 129 -15.69 1.37 11.94
N GLU A 130 -15.53 0.06 11.75
CA GLU A 130 -16.12 -0.63 10.60
C GLU A 130 -17.66 -0.56 10.63
N TYR A 131 -18.29 -0.84 11.78
CA TYR A 131 -19.73 -0.71 11.94
C TYR A 131 -20.22 0.72 11.72
N ILE A 132 -19.49 1.73 12.22
CA ILE A 132 -19.83 3.13 11.99
C ILE A 132 -19.81 3.42 10.49
N ARG A 133 -18.76 3.03 9.76
CA ARG A 133 -18.66 3.25 8.31
C ARG A 133 -19.78 2.56 7.55
N LYS A 134 -20.00 1.27 7.79
CA LYS A 134 -21.05 0.48 7.13
C LYS A 134 -22.45 1.08 7.32
N ASN A 135 -22.73 1.67 8.47
CA ASN A 135 -24.04 2.26 8.77
C ASN A 135 -24.16 3.74 8.37
N SER A 136 -23.02 4.45 8.21
CA SER A 136 -23.03 5.85 7.81
C SER A 136 -23.09 6.05 6.30
N PHE A 137 -22.62 5.08 5.51
CA PHE A 137 -22.52 5.17 4.06
C PHE A 137 -23.32 4.06 3.37
N TYR A 138 -24.32 4.44 2.57
CA TYR A 138 -25.14 3.46 1.84
C TYR A 138 -24.53 3.09 0.49
N ASN A 139 -24.31 4.06 -0.39
CA ASN A 139 -23.78 3.86 -1.75
C ASN A 139 -22.36 4.44 -1.94
N ASN A 140 -21.67 4.75 -0.88
CA ASN A 140 -20.34 5.34 -0.96
C ASN A 140 -19.27 4.27 -0.65
N PRO A 141 -18.19 4.17 -1.45
CA PRO A 141 -17.12 3.19 -1.22
C PRO A 141 -16.36 3.35 0.11
N PHE A 142 -16.56 4.45 0.83
CA PHE A 142 -16.03 4.59 2.21
C PHE A 142 -16.63 3.58 3.21
N LYS A 143 -17.73 2.92 2.87
CA LYS A 143 -18.28 1.85 3.72
C LYS A 143 -17.39 0.61 3.78
N ASP A 144 -16.62 0.36 2.72
CA ASP A 144 -15.83 -0.85 2.56
C ASP A 144 -14.49 -0.74 3.31
N SER A 145 -13.96 -1.86 3.77
CA SER A 145 -12.68 -1.90 4.47
C SER A 145 -11.52 -1.55 3.55
N ILE A 146 -10.52 -0.81 4.07
CA ILE A 146 -9.29 -0.49 3.34
C ILE A 146 -8.51 -1.77 3.00
N ILE A 147 -8.44 -2.69 3.96
CA ILE A 147 -7.70 -3.95 3.83
C ILE A 147 -8.48 -4.99 2.99
N GLY A 148 -9.79 -4.80 2.78
CA GLY A 148 -10.67 -5.77 2.14
C GLY A 148 -11.13 -6.89 3.07
N THR A 149 -11.62 -7.97 2.48
CA THR A 149 -11.98 -9.21 3.18
C THR A 149 -11.07 -10.35 2.74
N THR A 150 -10.96 -11.43 3.52
CA THR A 150 -10.21 -12.63 3.12
C THR A 150 -10.65 -13.17 1.74
N ASN A 151 -11.96 -13.09 1.43
CA ASN A 151 -12.47 -13.51 0.13
C ASN A 151 -12.00 -12.57 -1.00
N ASP A 152 -11.84 -11.27 -0.75
CA ASP A 152 -11.29 -10.33 -1.72
C ASP A 152 -9.80 -10.56 -1.94
N ILE A 153 -9.04 -10.72 -0.86
CA ILE A 153 -7.59 -10.97 -0.90
C ILE A 153 -7.27 -12.24 -1.70
N ASN A 154 -8.05 -13.30 -1.54
CA ASN A 154 -7.86 -14.55 -2.29
C ASN A 154 -8.04 -14.41 -3.81
N LYS A 155 -8.77 -13.39 -4.29
CA LYS A 155 -8.98 -13.11 -5.71
C LYS A 155 -7.88 -12.26 -6.34
N ILE A 156 -7.01 -11.67 -5.54
CA ILE A 156 -5.92 -10.82 -6.03
C ILE A 156 -4.87 -11.70 -6.71
N THR A 157 -4.47 -11.32 -7.91
CA THR A 157 -3.43 -11.97 -8.71
C THR A 157 -2.32 -10.98 -9.06
N LYS A 158 -1.16 -11.47 -9.46
CA LYS A 158 -0.07 -10.62 -9.93
C LYS A 158 -0.51 -9.70 -11.09
N ASP A 159 -1.36 -10.21 -11.99
CA ASP A 159 -1.83 -9.45 -13.15
C ASP A 159 -2.70 -8.26 -12.72
N ILE A 160 -3.60 -8.46 -11.74
CA ILE A 160 -4.38 -7.38 -11.12
C ILE A 160 -3.45 -6.36 -10.47
N LEU A 161 -2.41 -6.81 -9.76
CA LEU A 161 -1.46 -5.90 -9.12
C LEU A 161 -0.68 -5.07 -10.14
N TYR A 162 -0.15 -5.69 -11.21
CA TYR A 162 0.52 -4.96 -12.28
C TYR A 162 -0.41 -3.99 -13.00
N GLU A 163 -1.65 -4.37 -13.25
CA GLU A 163 -2.63 -3.49 -13.89
C GLU A 163 -2.93 -2.24 -13.04
N CYS A 164 -3.17 -2.43 -11.74
CA CYS A 164 -3.36 -1.32 -10.81
C CYS A 164 -2.10 -0.48 -10.68
N TYR A 165 -0.93 -1.11 -10.57
CA TYR A 165 0.34 -0.40 -10.49
C TYR A 165 0.57 0.46 -11.74
N ASN A 166 0.48 -0.11 -12.94
CA ASN A 166 0.69 0.62 -14.19
C ASN A 166 -0.30 1.76 -14.42
N THR A 167 -1.50 1.66 -13.81
CA THR A 167 -2.53 2.70 -13.94
C THR A 167 -2.30 3.87 -12.99
N PHE A 168 -1.83 3.61 -11.77
CA PHE A 168 -1.86 4.59 -10.70
C PHE A 168 -0.48 5.03 -10.19
N TYR A 169 0.57 4.28 -10.50
CA TYR A 169 1.95 4.55 -10.08
C TYR A 169 2.78 5.01 -11.28
#